data_fe32b6ee4add7fc9a85d95cffcb34bdb
#
_entry.id   fe32b6ee4add7fc9a85d95cffcb34bdb
#
_cell.length_a   1.000
_cell.length_b   1.000
_cell.length_c   1.000
_cell.angle_alpha   90.00
_cell.angle_beta   90.00
_cell.angle_gamma   90.00
#
_symmetry.space_group_name_H-M   'P 1'
#
loop_
_entity.id
_entity.type
_entity.pdbx_description
1 polymer ?
#
loop_
_entity_poly.entity_id
_entity_poly.type
_entity_poly.pdbx_seq_one_letter_code
_entity_poly.pdbx_strand_id
1 'polypeptide(L)'
;AEGVGGDFYEMSNRAQEITASGLSLTAQDYKFHFYAWWQDPKYSARVPESGLKLSREKMTYFSAVEKAMNITLTDEQKQWYINKETEQREEMKQEFPSTPQEAFLTSGRRVFSAESTLQAESFCSPPLIVYDIEPVTGRKTKAQSLRDGNKAEQHRTLMNYLLVWELPDPDEEYVCGADIAEGLEHGDRSSLDIIRCSNGEQVAHWFGHLDAELFAHLIAQVCRMYNNAFVGPERNNHGHAVILKLRELYPTRYIYNEQHLDQAYDDDTPRLGWLTTRQSKPVLTEGMKTLLNNGISGIRWSGTLSEMNTYVYDAKGSMNAQEGCFDDQLMSYMIAQEMRARMPVRVKQKTDKRRTTHWMAH
;
A
#
# COMPACT_ATOMS: atom_id res chain seq x y z
N ALA A 1 19.80 -2.70 7.32
CA ALA A 1 18.45 -3.11 6.91
C ALA A 1 17.87 -2.03 5.99
N GLU A 2 17.21 -2.42 4.92
CA GLU A 2 16.75 -1.50 3.89
C GLU A 2 15.21 -1.45 3.88
N GLY A 3 14.64 -0.73 4.86
CA GLY A 3 13.22 -0.40 4.90
C GLY A 3 12.30 -1.36 5.66
N VAL A 4 11.05 -0.92 5.82
CA VAL A 4 9.96 -1.66 6.48
C VAL A 4 9.19 -2.42 5.39
N GLY A 5 9.69 -3.59 5.01
CA GLY A 5 9.10 -4.46 3.98
C GLY A 5 10.12 -5.46 3.45
N GLY A 6 9.64 -6.39 2.61
CA GLY A 6 10.44 -7.46 2.04
C GLY A 6 10.75 -8.61 3.01
N ASP A 7 11.32 -9.67 2.46
CA ASP A 7 11.53 -10.95 3.17
C ASP A 7 12.37 -10.81 4.44
N PHE A 8 13.41 -9.96 4.41
CA PHE A 8 14.28 -9.77 5.59
C PHE A 8 13.55 -9.09 6.75
N TYR A 9 12.71 -8.10 6.46
CA TYR A 9 11.88 -7.46 7.49
C TYR A 9 10.88 -8.44 8.10
N GLU A 10 10.20 -9.22 7.28
CA GLU A 10 9.24 -10.23 7.73
C GLU A 10 9.92 -11.31 8.57
N MET A 11 11.07 -11.83 8.11
CA MET A 11 11.87 -12.81 8.86
C MET A 11 12.33 -12.26 10.22
N SER A 12 12.76 -10.99 10.24
CA SER A 12 13.19 -10.32 11.48
C SER A 12 12.06 -10.14 12.47
N ASN A 13 10.87 -9.73 12.00
CA ASN A 13 9.69 -9.59 12.86
C ASN A 13 9.25 -10.93 13.44
N ARG A 14 9.18 -11.97 12.61
CA ARG A 14 8.86 -13.34 13.06
C ARG A 14 9.85 -13.81 14.13
N ALA A 15 11.14 -13.61 13.90
CA ALA A 15 12.17 -13.98 14.87
C ALA A 15 12.06 -13.20 16.19
N GLN A 16 11.66 -11.90 16.14
CA GLN A 16 11.38 -11.10 17.34
C GLN A 16 10.19 -11.65 18.12
N GLU A 17 9.08 -11.97 17.43
CA GLU A 17 7.87 -12.51 18.05
C GLU A 17 8.10 -13.86 18.71
N ILE A 18 8.82 -14.80 18.05
CA ILE A 18 9.20 -16.08 18.64
C ILE A 18 10.05 -15.86 19.90
N THR A 19 11.01 -14.92 19.83
CA THR A 19 11.85 -14.57 20.98
C THR A 19 11.03 -14.00 22.14
N ALA A 20 10.07 -13.11 21.85
CA ALA A 20 9.22 -12.45 22.84
C ALA A 20 8.19 -13.39 23.47
N SER A 21 7.69 -14.38 22.70
CA SER A 21 6.71 -15.37 23.19
C SER A 21 7.32 -16.46 24.07
N GLY A 22 8.67 -16.54 24.14
CA GLY A 22 9.38 -17.58 24.90
C GLY A 22 9.24 -19.00 24.33
N LEU A 23 8.77 -19.13 23.09
CA LEU A 23 8.67 -20.43 22.41
C LEU A 23 10.07 -20.98 22.11
N SER A 24 10.18 -22.31 22.15
CA SER A 24 11.41 -22.99 21.77
C SER A 24 11.62 -22.91 20.26
N LEU A 25 12.81 -22.47 19.84
CA LEU A 25 13.19 -22.42 18.43
C LEU A 25 13.30 -23.83 17.86
N THR A 26 12.77 -24.03 16.66
CA THR A 26 12.99 -25.23 15.85
C THR A 26 14.21 -25.05 14.95
N ALA A 27 14.64 -26.13 14.26
CA ALA A 27 15.77 -26.07 13.32
C ALA A 27 15.50 -25.17 12.09
N GLN A 28 14.25 -24.77 11.87
CA GLN A 28 13.82 -23.91 10.75
C GLN A 28 13.56 -22.47 11.16
N ASP A 29 13.62 -22.14 12.46
CA ASP A 29 13.38 -20.81 12.97
C ASP A 29 14.67 -20.00 13.05
N TYR A 30 14.56 -18.70 12.78
CA TYR A 30 15.65 -17.77 12.98
C TYR A 30 15.62 -17.18 14.37
N LYS A 31 16.80 -17.01 14.98
CA LYS A 31 16.94 -16.29 16.25
C LYS A 31 17.19 -14.82 15.96
N PHE A 32 16.41 -13.95 16.60
CA PHE A 32 16.60 -12.50 16.48
C PHE A 32 17.81 -12.04 17.30
N HIS A 33 18.69 -11.27 16.66
CA HIS A 33 19.79 -10.58 17.30
C HIS A 33 19.79 -9.12 16.82
N PHE A 34 19.85 -8.19 17.78
CA PHE A 34 19.95 -6.77 17.51
C PHE A 34 21.13 -6.18 18.28
N TYR A 35 22.00 -5.49 17.58
CA TYR A 35 23.18 -4.83 18.13
C TYR A 35 23.05 -3.32 17.92
N ALA A 36 22.58 -2.62 18.96
CA ALA A 36 22.44 -1.18 18.93
C ALA A 36 23.80 -0.48 19.11
N TRP A 37 23.94 0.73 18.56
CA TRP A 37 25.14 1.53 18.68
C TRP A 37 25.59 1.74 20.15
N TRP A 38 24.65 1.94 21.06
CA TRP A 38 24.92 2.19 22.48
C TRP A 38 25.47 0.97 23.24
N GLN A 39 25.50 -0.20 22.63
CA GLN A 39 26.12 -1.41 23.19
C GLN A 39 27.63 -1.46 22.97
N ASP A 40 28.16 -0.71 21.99
CA ASP A 40 29.60 -0.65 21.76
C ASP A 40 30.22 0.54 22.53
N PRO A 41 31.14 0.29 23.47
CA PRO A 41 31.81 1.33 24.24
C PRO A 41 32.58 2.39 23.42
N LYS A 42 32.87 2.08 22.14
CA LYS A 42 33.51 3.03 21.22
C LYS A 42 32.63 4.22 20.87
N TYR A 43 31.31 4.04 20.95
CA TYR A 43 30.37 5.09 20.60
C TYR A 43 30.05 6.00 21.78
N SER A 44 31.12 6.68 22.26
CA SER A 44 31.08 7.69 23.31
C SER A 44 31.95 8.87 22.91
N ALA A 45 31.61 10.09 23.36
CA ALA A 45 32.36 11.29 23.11
C ALA A 45 32.43 12.15 24.37
N ARG A 46 33.57 12.86 24.56
CA ARG A 46 33.74 13.77 25.68
C ARG A 46 32.66 14.86 25.68
N VAL A 47 31.98 15.00 26.80
CA VAL A 47 31.01 16.09 27.01
C VAL A 47 31.80 17.42 27.20
N PRO A 48 31.38 18.51 26.53
CA PRO A 48 32.00 19.81 26.71
C PRO A 48 31.94 20.29 28.17
N GLU A 49 32.88 21.15 28.60
CA GLU A 49 32.90 21.73 29.96
C GLU A 49 31.60 22.51 30.26
N SER A 50 30.92 23.04 29.23
CA SER A 50 29.61 23.70 29.35
C SER A 50 28.45 22.76 29.61
N GLY A 51 28.71 21.45 29.71
CA GLY A 51 27.71 20.39 29.86
C GLY A 51 27.07 19.96 28.54
N LEU A 52 26.32 18.83 28.60
CA LEU A 52 25.54 18.30 27.47
C LEU A 52 24.36 19.24 27.15
N LYS A 53 24.26 19.70 25.92
CA LYS A 53 23.17 20.56 25.45
C LYS A 53 22.25 19.74 24.56
N LEU A 54 21.03 19.44 25.02
CA LEU A 54 20.00 18.73 24.28
C LEU A 54 18.87 19.68 23.86
N SER A 55 18.45 19.60 22.63
CA SER A 55 17.16 20.18 22.21
C SER A 55 16.00 19.42 22.89
N ARG A 56 14.83 20.04 22.95
CA ARG A 56 13.62 19.37 23.47
C ARG A 56 13.30 18.07 22.69
N GLU A 57 13.50 18.10 21.39
CA GLU A 57 13.34 16.93 20.52
C GLU A 57 14.28 15.80 20.92
N LYS A 58 15.57 16.08 21.11
CA LYS A 58 16.57 15.07 21.52
C LYS A 58 16.34 14.54 22.92
N MET A 59 15.88 15.36 23.85
CA MET A 59 15.45 14.87 25.16
C MET A 59 14.31 13.86 25.06
N THR A 60 13.29 14.19 24.26
CA THR A 60 12.15 13.29 24.02
C THR A 60 12.61 12.00 23.34
N TYR A 61 13.47 12.11 22.34
CA TYR A 61 14.00 10.95 21.60
C TYR A 61 14.78 10.00 22.53
N PHE A 62 15.78 10.50 23.27
CA PHE A 62 16.57 9.65 24.17
C PHE A 62 15.71 9.02 25.27
N SER A 63 14.75 9.77 25.84
CA SER A 63 13.82 9.21 26.82
C SER A 63 12.96 8.09 26.25
N ALA A 64 12.53 8.21 24.99
CA ALA A 64 11.78 7.15 24.30
C ALA A 64 12.64 5.90 24.07
N VAL A 65 13.89 6.08 23.64
CA VAL A 65 14.87 4.98 23.45
C VAL A 65 15.15 4.29 24.79
N GLU A 66 15.48 5.05 25.84
CA GLU A 66 15.75 4.51 27.19
C GLU A 66 14.57 3.68 27.69
N LYS A 67 13.35 4.18 27.51
CA LYS A 67 12.13 3.47 27.89
C LYS A 67 11.91 2.21 27.06
N ALA A 68 12.04 2.30 25.73
CA ALA A 68 11.76 1.18 24.82
C ALA A 68 12.74 0.01 24.99
N MET A 69 14.02 0.34 25.27
CA MET A 69 15.10 -0.63 25.39
C MET A 69 15.44 -0.99 26.84
N ASN A 70 14.74 -0.36 27.79
CA ASN A 70 14.97 -0.51 29.25
C ASN A 70 16.43 -0.30 29.64
N ILE A 71 17.02 0.83 29.21
CA ILE A 71 18.41 1.21 29.44
C ILE A 71 18.51 2.65 29.95
N THR A 72 19.69 3.05 30.35
CA THR A 72 20.05 4.45 30.61
C THR A 72 21.27 4.82 29.78
N LEU A 73 21.14 5.80 28.90
CA LEU A 73 22.25 6.33 28.11
C LEU A 73 23.09 7.31 28.93
N THR A 74 24.41 7.19 28.84
CA THR A 74 25.31 8.18 29.49
C THR A 74 25.36 9.49 28.69
N ASP A 75 25.81 10.58 29.34
CA ASP A 75 25.94 11.87 28.66
C ASP A 75 26.97 11.80 27.52
N GLU A 76 28.01 10.97 27.66
CA GLU A 76 29.03 10.75 26.63
C GLU A 76 28.47 10.03 25.43
N GLN A 77 27.54 9.07 25.63
CA GLN A 77 26.83 8.39 24.55
C GLN A 77 25.90 9.36 23.84
N LYS A 78 25.12 10.14 24.59
CA LYS A 78 24.23 11.17 24.01
C LYS A 78 25.00 12.20 23.21
N GLN A 79 26.18 12.64 23.74
CA GLN A 79 27.07 13.58 23.04
C GLN A 79 27.60 12.96 21.73
N TRP A 80 28.03 11.70 21.77
CA TRP A 80 28.49 11.00 20.57
C TRP A 80 27.41 10.94 19.51
N TYR A 81 26.20 10.57 19.91
CA TYR A 81 25.06 10.46 19.00
C TYR A 81 24.76 11.78 18.26
N ILE A 82 24.74 12.90 18.99
CA ILE A 82 24.52 14.24 18.44
C ILE A 82 25.60 14.60 17.42
N ASN A 83 26.87 14.36 17.79
CA ASN A 83 28.00 14.64 16.91
C ASN A 83 27.89 13.81 15.62
N LYS A 84 27.61 12.52 15.76
CA LYS A 84 27.52 11.60 14.63
C LYS A 84 26.32 11.89 13.73
N GLU A 85 25.20 12.28 14.30
CA GLU A 85 24.01 12.68 13.54
C GLU A 85 24.27 13.91 12.66
N THR A 86 25.12 14.83 13.09
CA THR A 86 25.52 15.98 12.28
C THR A 86 26.28 15.55 11.00
N GLU A 87 27.02 14.44 11.09
CA GLU A 87 27.74 13.84 9.95
C GLU A 87 26.81 13.00 9.07
N GLN A 88 26.05 12.08 9.68
CA GLN A 88 25.22 11.07 8.99
C GLN A 88 23.86 11.62 8.55
N ARG A 89 23.37 12.69 9.18
CA ARG A 89 22.06 13.30 8.86
C ARG A 89 20.92 12.28 8.86
N GLU A 90 20.26 12.12 7.73
CA GLU A 90 19.09 11.22 7.56
C GLU A 90 19.45 9.73 7.68
N GLU A 91 20.71 9.35 7.41
CA GLU A 91 21.20 7.97 7.50
C GLU A 91 21.52 7.53 8.94
N MET A 92 21.56 8.47 9.90
CA MET A 92 21.97 8.20 11.28
C MET A 92 21.22 7.04 11.94
N LYS A 93 19.92 6.99 11.80
CA LYS A 93 19.08 5.95 12.42
C LYS A 93 19.23 4.58 11.77
N GLN A 94 19.56 4.54 10.48
CA GLN A 94 19.80 3.31 9.75
C GLN A 94 21.19 2.74 10.06
N GLU A 95 22.23 3.60 10.02
CA GLU A 95 23.60 3.16 10.23
C GLU A 95 23.88 2.88 11.72
N PHE A 96 23.27 3.66 12.60
CA PHE A 96 23.40 3.56 14.05
C PHE A 96 22.05 3.48 14.76
N PRO A 97 21.28 2.42 14.51
CA PRO A 97 19.94 2.30 15.08
C PRO A 97 19.97 2.15 16.59
N SER A 98 19.10 2.86 17.28
CA SER A 98 18.90 2.76 18.72
C SER A 98 17.94 1.65 19.13
N THR A 99 17.03 1.29 18.22
CA THR A 99 16.03 0.24 18.39
C THR A 99 15.94 -0.65 17.14
N PRO A 100 15.43 -1.89 17.25
CA PRO A 100 15.20 -2.73 16.07
C PRO A 100 14.37 -2.05 14.98
N GLN A 101 13.37 -1.28 15.36
CA GLN A 101 12.50 -0.55 14.45
C GLN A 101 13.27 0.51 13.65
N GLU A 102 14.21 1.20 14.28
CA GLU A 102 15.06 2.18 13.58
C GLU A 102 15.97 1.55 12.55
N ALA A 103 16.39 0.31 12.72
CA ALA A 103 17.22 -0.40 11.75
C ALA A 103 16.53 -0.61 10.40
N PHE A 104 15.20 -0.57 10.39
CA PHE A 104 14.38 -0.69 9.18
C PHE A 104 13.87 0.66 8.68
N LEU A 105 14.26 1.77 9.33
CA LEU A 105 13.94 3.09 8.78
C LEU A 105 14.69 3.29 7.46
N THR A 106 13.96 3.76 6.49
CA THR A 106 14.42 3.97 5.13
C THR A 106 15.56 4.98 5.09
N SER A 107 16.71 4.58 4.53
CA SER A 107 17.75 5.52 4.09
C SER A 107 17.24 6.15 2.80
N GLY A 108 16.67 7.29 2.87
CA GLY A 108 16.21 7.97 1.68
C GLY A 108 15.08 8.92 2.03
N ARG A 109 14.88 9.87 1.16
CA ARG A 109 13.81 10.84 1.30
C ARG A 109 12.48 10.14 1.02
N ARG A 110 11.77 9.74 2.07
CA ARG A 110 10.45 9.10 1.94
C ARG A 110 9.50 10.01 1.15
N VAL A 111 8.75 9.40 0.27
CA VAL A 111 7.71 10.08 -0.50
C VAL A 111 6.52 10.44 0.38
N PHE A 112 6.12 9.52 1.27
CA PHE A 112 5.04 9.70 2.24
C PHE A 112 5.60 9.91 3.64
N SER A 113 5.04 10.88 4.41
CA SER A 113 5.52 11.16 5.75
C SER A 113 5.21 10.01 6.71
N ALA A 114 6.14 9.74 7.66
CA ALA A 114 5.93 8.71 8.68
C ALA A 114 4.71 9.00 9.56
N GLU A 115 4.45 10.26 9.85
CA GLU A 115 3.31 10.69 10.66
C GLU A 115 1.98 10.38 9.96
N SER A 116 1.85 10.75 8.67
CA SER A 116 0.63 10.50 7.90
C SER A 116 0.37 9.02 7.68
N THR A 117 1.41 8.19 7.44
CA THR A 117 1.25 6.75 7.29
C THR A 117 0.89 6.07 8.62
N LEU A 118 1.46 6.50 9.74
CA LEU A 118 1.11 6.00 11.07
C LEU A 118 -0.34 6.36 11.45
N GLN A 119 -0.78 7.59 11.12
CA GLN A 119 -2.16 7.97 11.31
C GLN A 119 -3.10 7.09 10.48
N ALA A 120 -2.77 6.84 9.21
CA ALA A 120 -3.57 5.98 8.33
C ALA A 120 -3.61 4.51 8.83
N GLU A 121 -2.54 4.02 9.46
CA GLU A 121 -2.50 2.67 10.02
C GLU A 121 -3.58 2.44 11.09
N SER A 122 -3.97 3.48 11.83
CA SER A 122 -5.02 3.38 12.84
C SER A 122 -6.41 3.05 12.26
N PHE A 123 -6.63 3.28 10.96
CA PHE A 123 -7.87 2.97 10.23
C PHE A 123 -7.81 1.60 9.54
N CYS A 124 -6.65 0.96 9.47
CA CYS A 124 -6.53 -0.39 8.93
C CYS A 124 -7.25 -1.40 9.82
N SER A 125 -7.93 -2.33 9.18
CA SER A 125 -8.70 -3.37 9.88
C SER A 125 -8.63 -4.70 9.11
N PRO A 126 -8.77 -5.83 9.79
CA PRO A 126 -8.92 -7.11 9.11
C PRO A 126 -10.12 -7.09 8.15
N PRO A 127 -10.05 -7.79 7.00
CA PRO A 127 -11.18 -7.91 6.09
C PRO A 127 -12.37 -8.60 6.77
N LEU A 128 -13.58 -8.16 6.45
CA LEU A 128 -14.82 -8.78 6.90
C LEU A 128 -14.96 -10.20 6.35
N ILE A 129 -14.59 -10.38 5.09
CA ILE A 129 -14.66 -11.67 4.38
C ILE A 129 -13.41 -11.81 3.51
N VAL A 130 -12.88 -13.02 3.44
CA VAL A 130 -11.83 -13.42 2.50
C VAL A 130 -12.42 -14.46 1.56
N TYR A 131 -12.33 -14.20 0.26
CA TYR A 131 -12.81 -15.11 -0.76
C TYR A 131 -11.66 -15.70 -1.56
N ASP A 132 -11.68 -17.02 -1.72
CA ASP A 132 -11.04 -17.68 -2.84
C ASP A 132 -11.98 -17.47 -4.04
N ILE A 133 -11.51 -16.76 -5.06
CA ILE A 133 -12.29 -16.41 -6.24
C ILE A 133 -11.70 -17.09 -7.48
N GLU A 134 -12.50 -17.91 -8.13
CA GLU A 134 -12.13 -18.50 -9.42
C GLU A 134 -12.26 -17.42 -10.51
N PRO A 135 -11.14 -17.02 -11.18
CA PRO A 135 -11.12 -15.85 -12.05
C PRO A 135 -12.12 -15.91 -13.22
N VAL A 136 -12.24 -17.06 -13.88
CA VAL A 136 -13.05 -17.20 -15.12
C VAL A 136 -14.53 -17.17 -14.81
N THR A 137 -14.99 -17.97 -13.85
CA THR A 137 -16.42 -18.10 -13.51
C THR A 137 -16.92 -17.10 -12.49
N GLY A 138 -16.01 -16.47 -11.74
CA GLY A 138 -16.35 -15.59 -10.62
C GLY A 138 -16.94 -16.33 -9.41
N ARG A 139 -16.85 -17.69 -9.38
CA ARG A 139 -17.29 -18.47 -8.22
C ARG A 139 -16.44 -18.13 -7.01
N LYS A 140 -17.11 -17.81 -5.90
CA LYS A 140 -16.48 -17.40 -4.66
C LYS A 140 -16.70 -18.45 -3.57
N THR A 141 -15.62 -18.83 -2.91
CA THR A 141 -15.65 -19.70 -1.72
C THR A 141 -15.06 -18.92 -0.55
N LYS A 142 -15.75 -18.88 0.59
CA LYS A 142 -15.19 -18.23 1.77
C LYS A 142 -13.99 -19.04 2.27
N ALA A 143 -12.83 -18.39 2.37
CA ALA A 143 -11.68 -19.01 2.99
C ALA A 143 -11.94 -19.22 4.49
N GLN A 144 -11.84 -20.47 4.93
CA GLN A 144 -12.01 -20.82 6.34
C GLN A 144 -10.73 -20.50 7.09
N SER A 145 -10.84 -19.72 8.18
CA SER A 145 -9.83 -19.61 9.24
C SER A 145 -8.45 -19.03 8.86
N LEU A 146 -8.42 -17.77 8.35
CA LEU A 146 -7.18 -16.99 8.26
C LEU A 146 -7.06 -15.95 9.39
N ARG A 147 -7.78 -16.13 10.51
CA ARG A 147 -7.95 -15.10 11.54
C ARG A 147 -6.83 -15.03 12.59
N ASP A 148 -5.95 -16.03 12.68
CA ASP A 148 -5.08 -16.24 13.86
C ASP A 148 -3.57 -16.06 13.60
N GLY A 149 -3.15 -15.51 12.44
CA GLY A 149 -1.74 -15.26 12.13
C GLY A 149 -1.25 -13.86 12.51
N ASN A 150 0.07 -13.69 12.66
CA ASN A 150 0.67 -12.35 12.76
C ASN A 150 0.52 -11.57 11.45
N LYS A 151 0.75 -10.23 11.46
CA LYS A 151 0.53 -9.36 10.28
C LYS A 151 1.31 -9.83 9.05
N ALA A 152 2.55 -10.28 9.19
CA ALA A 152 3.41 -10.73 8.09
C ALA A 152 2.95 -12.08 7.53
N GLU A 153 2.56 -13.01 8.39
CA GLU A 153 2.00 -14.30 8.01
C GLU A 153 0.62 -14.15 7.37
N GLN A 154 -0.21 -13.22 7.87
CA GLN A 154 -1.48 -12.84 7.24
C GLN A 154 -1.25 -12.31 5.83
N HIS A 155 -0.24 -11.49 5.59
CA HIS A 155 0.07 -10.95 4.27
C HIS A 155 0.39 -12.06 3.26
N ARG A 156 1.26 -13.01 3.60
CA ARG A 156 1.58 -14.17 2.74
C ARG A 156 0.40 -15.12 2.54
N THR A 157 -0.34 -15.37 3.61
CA THR A 157 -1.49 -16.28 3.60
C THR A 157 -2.68 -15.71 2.83
N LEU A 158 -2.77 -14.37 2.72
CA LEU A 158 -3.86 -13.67 2.02
C LEU A 158 -3.56 -13.36 0.55
N MET A 159 -2.36 -13.67 0.07
CA MET A 159 -2.03 -13.57 -1.36
C MET A 159 -2.91 -14.50 -2.19
N ASN A 160 -3.35 -14.05 -3.35
CA ASN A 160 -4.31 -14.72 -4.25
C ASN A 160 -5.75 -14.83 -3.72
N TYR A 161 -6.09 -14.15 -2.63
CA TYR A 161 -7.46 -14.06 -2.12
C TYR A 161 -8.04 -12.68 -2.32
N LEU A 162 -9.35 -12.61 -2.53
CA LEU A 162 -10.09 -11.33 -2.53
C LEU A 162 -10.46 -10.96 -1.09
N LEU A 163 -9.86 -9.89 -0.62
CA LEU A 163 -10.11 -9.30 0.69
C LEU A 163 -11.29 -8.34 0.57
N VAL A 164 -12.30 -8.49 1.39
CA VAL A 164 -13.53 -7.68 1.35
C VAL A 164 -13.78 -7.08 2.72
N TRP A 165 -13.79 -5.75 2.82
CA TRP A 165 -14.19 -5.00 4.03
C TRP A 165 -15.66 -4.64 4.00
N GLU A 166 -16.20 -4.38 2.80
CA GLU A 166 -17.61 -4.04 2.63
C GLU A 166 -18.19 -4.75 1.41
N LEU A 167 -19.38 -5.32 1.57
CA LEU A 167 -20.13 -5.87 0.44
C LEU A 167 -20.67 -4.72 -0.43
N PRO A 168 -20.88 -4.96 -1.74
CA PRO A 168 -21.41 -3.93 -2.62
C PRO A 168 -22.80 -3.46 -2.16
N ASP A 169 -22.98 -2.15 -2.11
CA ASP A 169 -24.28 -1.50 -1.91
C ASP A 169 -24.86 -1.14 -3.28
N PRO A 170 -26.11 -1.53 -3.62
CA PRO A 170 -26.72 -1.23 -4.91
C PRO A 170 -26.83 0.26 -5.26
N ASP A 171 -26.89 1.12 -4.24
CA ASP A 171 -27.04 2.58 -4.41
C ASP A 171 -25.70 3.31 -4.55
N GLU A 172 -24.56 2.61 -4.35
CA GLU A 172 -23.23 3.18 -4.42
C GLU A 172 -22.54 2.96 -5.77
N GLU A 173 -21.63 3.85 -6.10
CA GLU A 173 -20.72 3.74 -7.23
C GLU A 173 -19.32 3.36 -6.74
N TYR A 174 -18.61 2.60 -7.56
CA TYR A 174 -17.28 2.09 -7.25
C TYR A 174 -16.31 2.32 -8.40
N VAL A 175 -15.05 2.48 -8.04
CA VAL A 175 -13.93 2.50 -8.98
C VAL A 175 -12.95 1.38 -8.67
N CYS A 176 -12.19 1.01 -9.70
CA CYS A 176 -11.14 0.00 -9.59
C CYS A 176 -9.84 0.57 -10.15
N GLY A 177 -8.74 0.42 -9.43
CA GLY A 177 -7.39 0.55 -9.95
C GLY A 177 -6.77 -0.83 -10.04
N ALA A 178 -5.98 -1.09 -11.07
CA ALA A 178 -5.26 -2.34 -11.21
C ALA A 178 -3.84 -2.09 -11.70
N ASP A 179 -2.87 -2.57 -10.94
CA ASP A 179 -1.47 -2.66 -11.32
C ASP A 179 -1.18 -4.05 -11.87
N ILE A 180 -0.42 -4.13 -12.97
CA ILE A 180 -0.33 -5.34 -13.79
C ILE A 180 1.14 -5.75 -13.92
N ALA A 181 1.46 -6.90 -13.35
CA ALA A 181 2.75 -7.54 -13.46
C ALA A 181 2.78 -8.67 -14.51
N GLU A 182 3.96 -9.23 -14.74
CA GLU A 182 4.16 -10.32 -15.71
C GLU A 182 3.49 -11.65 -15.29
N GLY A 183 3.14 -11.80 -14.01
CA GLY A 183 2.50 -13.00 -13.48
C GLY A 183 3.46 -14.15 -13.18
N LEU A 184 4.77 -13.90 -13.13
CA LEU A 184 5.78 -14.89 -12.76
C LEU A 184 5.77 -15.15 -11.24
N GLU A 185 5.93 -16.42 -10.84
CA GLU A 185 5.87 -16.86 -9.44
C GLU A 185 6.88 -16.16 -8.50
N HIS A 186 7.98 -15.66 -9.05
CA HIS A 186 9.03 -14.96 -8.31
C HIS A 186 9.24 -13.49 -8.77
N GLY A 187 8.29 -12.95 -9.56
CA GLY A 187 8.31 -11.57 -10.06
C GLY A 187 7.42 -10.64 -9.27
N ASP A 188 7.21 -9.46 -9.84
CA ASP A 188 6.25 -8.48 -9.33
C ASP A 188 4.84 -9.08 -9.31
N ARG A 189 3.99 -8.57 -8.42
CA ARG A 189 2.64 -9.06 -8.20
C ARG A 189 1.66 -8.17 -8.95
N SER A 190 0.60 -8.76 -9.51
CA SER A 190 -0.54 -7.97 -9.93
C SER A 190 -1.40 -7.62 -8.71
N SER A 191 -2.00 -6.44 -8.73
CA SER A 191 -2.84 -5.96 -7.64
C SER A 191 -4.06 -5.21 -8.16
N LEU A 192 -5.19 -5.29 -7.44
CA LEU A 192 -6.36 -4.47 -7.70
C LEU A 192 -7.01 -3.97 -6.41
N ASP A 193 -7.54 -2.77 -6.48
CA ASP A 193 -8.26 -2.10 -5.40
C ASP A 193 -9.63 -1.64 -5.85
N ILE A 194 -10.65 -1.89 -5.02
CA ILE A 194 -11.99 -1.31 -5.20
C ILE A 194 -12.22 -0.25 -4.13
N ILE A 195 -12.61 0.94 -4.59
CA ILE A 195 -12.87 2.09 -3.75
C ILE A 195 -14.32 2.55 -3.94
N ARG A 196 -15.02 2.84 -2.84
CA ARG A 196 -16.33 3.47 -2.85
C ARG A 196 -16.20 4.93 -3.25
N CYS A 197 -16.97 5.39 -4.22
CA CYS A 197 -16.85 6.76 -4.75
C CYS A 197 -17.31 7.83 -3.75
N SER A 198 -18.33 7.56 -2.94
CA SER A 198 -18.91 8.55 -2.03
C SER A 198 -17.95 9.03 -0.95
N ASN A 199 -17.11 8.14 -0.39
CA ASN A 199 -16.24 8.45 0.74
C ASN A 199 -14.74 8.17 0.49
N GLY A 200 -14.38 7.47 -0.59
CA GLY A 200 -12.98 7.15 -0.92
C GLY A 200 -12.40 5.98 -0.15
N GLU A 201 -13.23 5.20 0.55
CA GLU A 201 -12.77 4.06 1.32
C GLU A 201 -12.53 2.81 0.46
N GLN A 202 -11.47 2.09 0.76
CA GLN A 202 -11.14 0.78 0.21
C GLN A 202 -12.16 -0.25 0.70
N VAL A 203 -12.88 -0.88 -0.21
CA VAL A 203 -13.91 -1.86 0.11
C VAL A 203 -13.52 -3.29 -0.25
N ALA A 204 -12.62 -3.45 -1.23
CA ALA A 204 -12.02 -4.73 -1.55
C ALA A 204 -10.62 -4.56 -2.11
N HIS A 205 -9.79 -5.61 -1.97
CA HIS A 205 -8.42 -5.68 -2.45
C HIS A 205 -8.06 -7.11 -2.84
N TRP A 206 -7.24 -7.25 -3.86
CA TRP A 206 -6.63 -8.51 -4.25
C TRP A 206 -5.19 -8.26 -4.71
N PHE A 207 -4.28 -9.14 -4.37
CA PHE A 207 -2.90 -9.12 -4.85
C PHE A 207 -2.38 -10.55 -5.00
N GLY A 208 -1.50 -10.76 -5.96
CA GLY A 208 -0.95 -12.10 -6.19
C GLY A 208 -0.36 -12.28 -7.58
N HIS A 209 -0.16 -13.55 -7.94
CA HIS A 209 0.41 -13.94 -9.23
C HIS A 209 -0.67 -14.61 -10.07
N LEU A 210 -1.04 -13.98 -11.17
CA LEU A 210 -1.91 -14.52 -12.21
C LEU A 210 -1.35 -14.12 -13.58
N ASP A 211 -1.49 -15.00 -14.56
CA ASP A 211 -1.23 -14.59 -15.93
C ASP A 211 -2.20 -13.50 -16.41
N ALA A 212 -1.83 -12.83 -17.50
CA ALA A 212 -2.58 -11.68 -18.00
C ALA A 212 -4.05 -12.00 -18.34
N GLU A 213 -4.35 -13.20 -18.87
CA GLU A 213 -5.70 -13.59 -19.23
C GLU A 213 -6.56 -13.82 -17.98
N LEU A 214 -6.06 -14.57 -17.01
CA LEU A 214 -6.76 -14.84 -15.76
C LEU A 214 -6.92 -13.55 -14.92
N PHE A 215 -5.94 -12.66 -14.94
CA PHE A 215 -6.07 -11.39 -14.23
C PHE A 215 -7.13 -10.48 -14.87
N ALA A 216 -7.23 -10.44 -16.20
CA ALA A 216 -8.33 -9.74 -16.89
C ALA A 216 -9.72 -10.30 -16.52
N HIS A 217 -9.84 -11.62 -16.42
CA HIS A 217 -11.06 -12.26 -15.93
C HIS A 217 -11.38 -11.86 -14.49
N LEU A 218 -10.39 -11.89 -13.60
CA LEU A 218 -10.55 -11.49 -12.20
C LEU A 218 -11.02 -10.04 -12.08
N ILE A 219 -10.37 -9.10 -12.78
CA ILE A 219 -10.78 -7.69 -12.82
C ILE A 219 -12.25 -7.58 -13.24
N ALA A 220 -12.65 -8.24 -14.34
CA ALA A 220 -14.01 -8.20 -14.83
C ALA A 220 -15.03 -8.73 -13.81
N GLN A 221 -14.72 -9.83 -13.11
CA GLN A 221 -15.60 -10.42 -12.11
C GLN A 221 -15.74 -9.56 -10.86
N VAL A 222 -14.63 -9.03 -10.35
CA VAL A 222 -14.64 -8.16 -9.17
C VAL A 222 -15.35 -6.84 -9.50
N CYS A 223 -15.07 -6.23 -10.64
CA CYS A 223 -15.75 -4.99 -11.05
C CYS A 223 -17.27 -5.20 -11.23
N ARG A 224 -17.71 -6.34 -11.79
CA ARG A 224 -19.16 -6.69 -11.87
C ARG A 224 -19.78 -6.85 -10.50
N MET A 225 -19.07 -7.48 -9.56
CA MET A 225 -19.53 -7.63 -8.18
C MET A 225 -19.80 -6.27 -7.55
N TYR A 226 -18.99 -5.26 -7.85
CA TYR A 226 -19.14 -3.90 -7.36
C TYR A 226 -19.81 -2.97 -8.37
N ASN A 227 -21.03 -3.31 -8.77
CA ASN A 227 -21.97 -2.51 -9.59
C ASN A 227 -21.40 -2.04 -10.95
N ASN A 228 -20.54 -2.82 -11.57
CA ASN A 228 -19.74 -2.45 -12.73
C ASN A 228 -18.86 -1.23 -12.43
N ALA A 229 -17.92 -1.40 -11.51
CA ALA A 229 -16.95 -0.39 -11.13
C ALA A 229 -16.21 0.20 -12.34
N PHE A 230 -15.96 1.51 -12.32
CA PHE A 230 -15.16 2.17 -13.34
C PHE A 230 -13.69 1.84 -13.13
N VAL A 231 -13.07 1.14 -14.10
CA VAL A 231 -11.74 0.55 -13.92
C VAL A 231 -10.66 1.28 -14.71
N GLY A 232 -9.54 1.58 -14.05
CA GLY A 232 -8.28 2.03 -14.62
C GLY A 232 -7.22 0.94 -14.51
N PRO A 233 -7.14 -0.01 -15.45
CA PRO A 233 -6.00 -0.92 -15.51
C PRO A 233 -4.74 -0.16 -15.95
N GLU A 234 -3.59 -0.45 -15.33
CA GLU A 234 -2.33 0.16 -15.77
C GLU A 234 -1.95 -0.34 -17.16
N ARG A 235 -1.59 0.60 -18.04
CA ARG A 235 -1.19 0.33 -19.42
C ARG A 235 0.34 0.37 -19.55
N ASN A 236 1.00 -0.50 -18.80
CA ASN A 236 2.44 -0.76 -18.95
C ASN A 236 2.69 -1.88 -19.99
N ASN A 237 3.91 -2.40 -20.06
CA ASN A 237 4.30 -3.45 -21.04
C ASN A 237 3.39 -4.68 -20.96
N HIS A 238 3.04 -5.14 -19.76
CA HIS A 238 2.20 -6.32 -19.53
C HIS A 238 0.70 -5.99 -19.54
N GLY A 239 0.34 -4.75 -19.21
CA GLY A 239 -1.02 -4.25 -19.19
C GLY A 239 -1.76 -4.30 -20.53
N HIS A 240 -1.03 -4.24 -21.65
CA HIS A 240 -1.65 -4.34 -22.98
C HIS A 240 -2.42 -5.65 -23.19
N ALA A 241 -1.85 -6.80 -22.79
CA ALA A 241 -2.52 -8.10 -22.92
C ALA A 241 -3.78 -8.17 -22.04
N VAL A 242 -3.68 -7.71 -20.79
CA VAL A 242 -4.84 -7.63 -19.87
C VAL A 242 -5.93 -6.72 -20.43
N ILE A 243 -5.60 -5.55 -20.94
CA ILE A 243 -6.57 -4.59 -21.50
C ILE A 243 -7.27 -5.17 -22.75
N LEU A 244 -6.54 -5.83 -23.63
CA LEU A 244 -7.13 -6.48 -24.82
C LEU A 244 -8.15 -7.52 -24.38
N LYS A 245 -7.81 -8.37 -23.42
CA LYS A 245 -8.75 -9.40 -22.92
C LYS A 245 -9.91 -8.77 -22.15
N LEU A 246 -9.64 -7.75 -21.33
CA LEU A 246 -10.67 -7.06 -20.56
C LEU A 246 -11.73 -6.39 -21.46
N ARG A 247 -11.35 -5.88 -22.62
CA ARG A 247 -12.31 -5.34 -23.63
C ARG A 247 -13.32 -6.38 -24.12
N GLU A 248 -12.93 -7.64 -24.20
CA GLU A 248 -13.83 -8.73 -24.57
C GLU A 248 -14.79 -9.10 -23.43
N LEU A 249 -14.29 -8.99 -22.20
CA LEU A 249 -14.98 -9.47 -21.01
C LEU A 249 -15.84 -8.40 -20.32
N TYR A 250 -15.53 -7.13 -20.47
CA TYR A 250 -16.10 -6.04 -19.67
C TYR A 250 -16.54 -4.86 -20.55
N PRO A 251 -17.68 -4.20 -20.27
CA PRO A 251 -18.15 -3.12 -21.12
C PRO A 251 -17.17 -1.96 -21.17
N THR A 252 -16.69 -1.58 -22.36
CA THR A 252 -15.65 -0.59 -22.59
C THR A 252 -15.98 0.79 -21.96
N ARG A 253 -17.28 1.15 -21.85
CA ARG A 253 -17.70 2.39 -21.18
C ARG A 253 -17.33 2.49 -19.69
N TYR A 254 -17.00 1.38 -19.08
CA TYR A 254 -16.53 1.33 -17.69
C TYR A 254 -15.01 1.15 -17.56
N ILE A 255 -14.29 1.17 -18.68
CA ILE A 255 -12.84 1.14 -18.71
C ILE A 255 -12.35 2.56 -18.97
N TYR A 256 -11.42 3.03 -18.14
CA TYR A 256 -10.81 4.35 -18.30
C TYR A 256 -10.18 4.48 -19.68
N ASN A 257 -10.46 5.59 -20.34
CA ASN A 257 -9.90 5.96 -21.63
C ASN A 257 -9.24 7.33 -21.52
N GLU A 258 -7.96 7.40 -21.79
CA GLU A 258 -7.20 8.64 -21.80
C GLU A 258 -7.52 9.43 -23.07
N GLN A 259 -8.40 10.44 -22.95
CA GLN A 259 -8.70 11.35 -24.05
C GLN A 259 -7.65 12.48 -24.04
N HIS A 260 -6.82 12.55 -25.08
CA HIS A 260 -6.06 13.75 -25.37
C HIS A 260 -6.95 14.78 -26.07
N LEU A 261 -7.21 15.91 -25.39
CA LEU A 261 -7.99 17.03 -25.95
C LEU A 261 -7.29 17.75 -27.11
N ASP A 262 -6.01 17.45 -27.37
CA ASP A 262 -5.14 18.24 -28.26
C ASP A 262 -4.70 17.55 -29.56
N GLN A 263 -5.22 16.37 -29.90
CA GLN A 263 -4.86 15.74 -31.17
C GLN A 263 -6.05 15.62 -32.12
N ALA A 264 -6.12 16.60 -33.02
CA ALA A 264 -6.83 16.49 -34.30
C ALA A 264 -6.10 15.50 -35.23
N TYR A 265 -5.94 14.24 -34.81
CA TYR A 265 -5.45 13.15 -35.62
C TYR A 265 -6.27 11.89 -35.35
N ASP A 266 -6.78 11.41 -36.44
CA ASP A 266 -7.55 10.25 -36.81
C ASP A 266 -6.92 8.92 -36.30
N ASP A 267 -6.91 8.69 -34.99
CA ASP A 267 -6.56 7.41 -34.40
C ASP A 267 -7.77 6.93 -33.59
N ASP A 268 -8.68 6.25 -34.29
CA ASP A 268 -9.91 5.63 -33.74
C ASP A 268 -9.65 4.53 -32.70
N THR A 269 -8.40 4.35 -32.27
CA THR A 269 -8.04 3.34 -31.29
C THR A 269 -8.13 3.94 -29.88
N PRO A 270 -9.15 3.55 -29.07
CA PRO A 270 -9.27 4.05 -27.70
C PRO A 270 -8.04 3.67 -26.88
N ARG A 271 -7.37 4.66 -26.29
CA ARG A 271 -6.22 4.46 -25.39
C ARG A 271 -6.71 4.06 -24.01
N LEU A 272 -7.25 2.83 -23.93
CA LEU A 272 -7.76 2.29 -22.68
C LEU A 272 -6.65 2.07 -21.65
N GLY A 273 -7.01 2.29 -20.39
CA GLY A 273 -6.12 2.11 -19.24
C GLY A 273 -5.31 3.35 -18.89
N TRP A 274 -4.75 3.36 -17.71
CA TRP A 274 -3.88 4.40 -17.16
C TRP A 274 -2.43 4.17 -17.59
N LEU A 275 -1.78 5.17 -18.16
CA LEU A 275 -0.36 5.10 -18.51
C LEU A 275 0.48 5.77 -17.42
N THR A 276 1.22 4.97 -16.65
CA THR A 276 2.20 5.49 -15.69
C THR A 276 3.46 5.92 -16.44
N THR A 277 3.77 7.20 -16.34
CA THR A 277 4.93 7.84 -16.96
C THR A 277 5.63 8.71 -15.92
N ARG A 278 6.80 9.22 -16.26
CA ARG A 278 7.49 10.23 -15.45
C ARG A 278 6.64 11.47 -15.16
N GLN A 279 5.66 11.78 -16.01
CA GLN A 279 4.76 12.92 -15.84
C GLN A 279 3.48 12.57 -15.07
N SER A 280 2.91 11.38 -15.28
CA SER A 280 1.66 10.96 -14.61
C SER A 280 1.87 10.35 -13.23
N LYS A 281 3.04 9.73 -12.96
CA LYS A 281 3.38 9.16 -11.63
C LYS A 281 3.32 10.22 -10.50
N PRO A 282 3.86 11.44 -10.67
CA PRO A 282 3.68 12.51 -9.69
C PRO A 282 2.22 12.89 -9.42
N VAL A 283 1.33 12.83 -10.41
CA VAL A 283 -0.10 13.13 -10.22
C VAL A 283 -0.72 12.16 -9.22
N LEU A 284 -0.49 10.86 -9.39
CA LEU A 284 -0.95 9.82 -8.46
C LEU A 284 -0.40 10.06 -7.04
N THR A 285 0.90 10.32 -6.97
CA THR A 285 1.61 10.46 -5.68
C THR A 285 1.17 11.71 -4.92
N GLU A 286 1.05 12.87 -5.58
CA GLU A 286 0.62 14.11 -4.93
C GLU A 286 -0.87 14.05 -4.54
N GLY A 287 -1.71 13.40 -5.35
CA GLY A 287 -3.09 13.09 -4.99
C GLY A 287 -3.15 12.27 -3.70
N MET A 288 -2.35 11.20 -3.60
CA MET A 288 -2.30 10.33 -2.43
C MET A 288 -1.76 11.05 -1.18
N LYS A 289 -0.70 11.86 -1.32
CA LYS A 289 -0.19 12.71 -0.22
C LYS A 289 -1.27 13.64 0.34
N THR A 290 -2.06 14.23 -0.55
CA THR A 290 -3.16 15.11 -0.14
C THR A 290 -4.20 14.37 0.68
N LEU A 291 -4.59 13.16 0.26
CA LEU A 291 -5.54 12.32 1.00
C LEU A 291 -5.00 11.90 2.36
N LEU A 292 -3.73 11.48 2.43
CA LEU A 292 -3.06 11.10 3.68
C LEU A 292 -2.97 12.27 4.66
N ASN A 293 -2.50 13.44 4.20
CA ASN A 293 -2.31 14.62 5.04
C ASN A 293 -3.65 15.16 5.59
N ASN A 294 -4.74 14.94 4.88
CA ASN A 294 -6.09 15.30 5.32
C ASN A 294 -6.74 14.21 6.20
N GLY A 295 -6.09 13.07 6.43
CA GLY A 295 -6.64 11.96 7.22
C GLY A 295 -7.82 11.25 6.56
N ILE A 296 -7.95 11.35 5.23
CA ILE A 296 -9.05 10.77 4.43
C ILE A 296 -8.53 9.80 3.36
N SER A 297 -7.43 9.13 3.66
CA SER A 297 -6.81 8.19 2.71
C SER A 297 -7.72 7.02 2.34
N GLY A 298 -8.60 6.59 3.24
CA GLY A 298 -9.53 5.48 3.03
C GLY A 298 -8.89 4.10 3.02
N ILE A 299 -7.58 3.98 3.29
CA ILE A 299 -6.85 2.71 3.27
C ILE A 299 -7.30 1.83 4.42
N ARG A 300 -7.67 0.59 4.11
CA ARG A 300 -8.02 -0.44 5.10
C ARG A 300 -7.00 -1.58 5.15
N TRP A 301 -6.24 -1.78 4.08
CA TRP A 301 -5.22 -2.81 3.99
C TRP A 301 -3.86 -2.31 4.43
N SER A 302 -3.28 -2.94 5.45
CA SER A 302 -1.96 -2.56 5.97
C SER A 302 -0.80 -2.84 5.00
N GLY A 303 -0.97 -3.76 4.03
CA GLY A 303 0.01 -4.02 2.99
C GLY A 303 0.29 -2.80 2.11
N THR A 304 -0.73 -2.03 1.74
CA THR A 304 -0.57 -0.78 1.00
C THR A 304 0.26 0.25 1.79
N LEU A 305 0.04 0.36 3.11
CA LEU A 305 0.84 1.24 3.97
C LEU A 305 2.28 0.75 4.13
N SER A 306 2.49 -0.57 4.16
CA SER A 306 3.83 -1.16 4.19
C SER A 306 4.64 -0.73 2.96
N GLU A 307 4.04 -0.78 1.77
CA GLU A 307 4.68 -0.31 0.54
C GLU A 307 4.89 1.21 0.53
N MET A 308 3.97 2.02 1.06
CA MET A 308 4.18 3.46 1.25
C MET A 308 5.37 3.78 2.14
N ASN A 309 5.64 2.96 3.14
CA ASN A 309 6.75 3.16 4.05
C ASN A 309 8.12 2.94 3.39
N THR A 310 8.17 2.17 2.31
CA THR A 310 9.38 1.87 1.53
C THR A 310 9.44 2.61 0.19
N TYR A 311 8.50 3.51 -0.05
CA TYR A 311 8.43 4.29 -1.28
C TYR A 311 9.22 5.59 -1.13
N VAL A 312 10.28 5.76 -1.94
CA VAL A 312 11.30 6.79 -1.75
C VAL A 312 11.63 7.56 -3.02
N TYR A 313 12.21 8.74 -2.86
CA TYR A 313 12.86 9.45 -3.95
C TYR A 313 14.27 8.88 -4.17
N ASP A 314 14.58 8.50 -5.39
CA ASP A 314 15.94 8.16 -5.78
C ASP A 314 16.83 9.43 -5.89
N ALA A 315 18.12 9.24 -6.16
CA ALA A 315 19.09 10.34 -6.33
C ALA A 315 18.75 11.29 -7.51
N LYS A 316 17.92 10.84 -8.46
CA LYS A 316 17.47 11.62 -9.61
C LYS A 316 16.10 12.27 -9.40
N GLY A 317 15.50 12.08 -8.23
CA GLY A 317 14.19 12.58 -7.87
C GLY A 317 13.02 11.75 -8.42
N SER A 318 13.26 10.57 -8.97
CA SER A 318 12.20 9.62 -9.32
C SER A 318 11.69 8.91 -8.06
N MET A 319 10.43 8.51 -8.07
CA MET A 319 9.77 7.85 -6.95
C MET A 319 9.58 6.38 -7.26
N ASN A 320 10.12 5.49 -6.41
CA ASN A 320 10.03 4.03 -6.58
C ASN A 320 10.05 3.35 -5.22
N ALA A 321 9.66 2.08 -5.19
CA ALA A 321 9.97 1.22 -4.05
C ALA A 321 11.49 1.12 -3.87
N GLN A 322 11.95 0.96 -2.62
CA GLN A 322 13.34 0.64 -2.35
C GLN A 322 13.73 -0.71 -2.95
N GLU A 323 15.02 -0.90 -3.17
CA GLU A 323 15.57 -2.18 -3.63
C GLU A 323 15.12 -3.32 -2.70
N GLY A 324 14.59 -4.39 -3.29
CA GLY A 324 14.01 -5.52 -2.56
C GLY A 324 12.62 -5.29 -1.95
N CYS A 325 11.98 -4.16 -2.24
CA CYS A 325 10.60 -3.85 -1.84
C CYS A 325 9.70 -3.72 -3.08
N PHE A 326 8.40 -3.73 -2.85
CA PHE A 326 7.37 -3.67 -3.88
C PHE A 326 6.53 -2.38 -3.75
N ASP A 327 5.91 -1.95 -4.85
CA ASP A 327 4.95 -0.83 -4.89
C ASP A 327 3.64 -1.18 -5.63
N ASP A 328 3.40 -2.46 -5.91
CA ASP A 328 2.26 -2.95 -6.71
C ASP A 328 0.91 -2.60 -6.09
N GLN A 329 0.75 -2.85 -4.78
CA GLN A 329 -0.49 -2.56 -4.04
C GLN A 329 -0.68 -1.05 -3.84
N LEU A 330 0.40 -0.31 -3.67
CA LEU A 330 0.38 1.14 -3.62
C LEU A 330 -0.04 1.73 -4.97
N MET A 331 0.50 1.21 -6.08
CA MET A 331 0.18 1.69 -7.42
C MET A 331 -1.28 1.42 -7.77
N SER A 332 -1.79 0.21 -7.56
CA SER A 332 -3.20 -0.09 -7.79
C SER A 332 -4.13 0.80 -6.97
N TYR A 333 -3.79 1.07 -5.69
CA TYR A 333 -4.55 1.96 -4.82
C TYR A 333 -4.54 3.42 -5.30
N MET A 334 -3.37 3.94 -5.67
CA MET A 334 -3.25 5.31 -6.20
C MET A 334 -4.02 5.48 -7.51
N ILE A 335 -3.96 4.49 -8.41
CA ILE A 335 -4.74 4.48 -9.64
C ILE A 335 -6.24 4.47 -9.32
N ALA A 336 -6.70 3.66 -8.35
CA ALA A 336 -8.10 3.65 -7.95
C ALA A 336 -8.60 5.01 -7.45
N GLN A 337 -7.81 5.72 -6.64
CA GLN A 337 -8.14 7.07 -6.17
C GLN A 337 -8.17 8.08 -7.33
N GLU A 338 -7.28 7.95 -8.31
CA GLU A 338 -7.29 8.77 -9.52
C GLU A 338 -8.52 8.46 -10.39
N MET A 339 -8.94 7.20 -10.50
CA MET A 339 -10.18 6.84 -11.19
C MET A 339 -11.40 7.44 -10.50
N ARG A 340 -11.39 7.54 -9.18
CA ARG A 340 -12.45 8.23 -8.43
C ARG A 340 -12.54 9.72 -8.80
N ALA A 341 -11.40 10.38 -8.96
CA ALA A 341 -11.36 11.78 -9.38
C ALA A 341 -11.80 12.01 -10.84
N ARG A 342 -11.59 11.00 -11.71
CA ARG A 342 -11.89 11.08 -13.16
C ARG A 342 -13.18 10.39 -13.58
N MET A 343 -13.87 9.72 -12.67
CA MET A 343 -15.09 9.00 -13.00
C MET A 343 -16.12 9.94 -13.62
N PRO A 344 -16.70 9.60 -14.80
CA PRO A 344 -17.74 10.40 -15.40
C PRO A 344 -18.97 10.49 -14.50
N VAL A 345 -19.48 11.71 -14.30
CA VAL A 345 -20.69 11.92 -13.52
C VAL A 345 -21.87 11.22 -14.18
N ARG A 346 -22.39 10.18 -13.52
CA ARG A 346 -23.60 9.51 -13.99
C ARG A 346 -24.80 10.38 -13.66
N VAL A 347 -25.43 10.96 -14.67
CA VAL A 347 -26.72 11.62 -14.51
C VAL A 347 -27.75 10.52 -14.20
N LYS A 348 -28.16 10.39 -12.94
CA LYS A 348 -29.29 9.51 -12.58
C LYS A 348 -30.51 10.00 -13.36
N GLN A 349 -30.92 9.28 -14.40
CA GLN A 349 -32.22 9.53 -15.00
C GLN A 349 -33.27 9.25 -13.92
N LYS A 350 -34.00 10.29 -13.50
CA LYS A 350 -35.18 10.12 -12.68
C LYS A 350 -36.13 9.21 -13.48
N THR A 351 -36.21 7.96 -13.10
CA THR A 351 -37.29 7.08 -13.58
C THR A 351 -38.58 7.66 -13.03
N ASP A 352 -39.29 8.39 -13.86
CA ASP A 352 -40.64 8.87 -13.56
C ASP A 352 -41.49 7.61 -13.39
N LYS A 353 -41.72 7.24 -12.14
CA LYS A 353 -42.71 6.20 -11.82
C LYS A 353 -44.06 6.78 -12.15
N ARG A 354 -44.44 6.72 -13.45
CA ARG A 354 -45.83 6.98 -13.85
C ARG A 354 -46.68 6.00 -13.05
N ARG A 355 -47.38 6.54 -12.07
CA ARG A 355 -48.51 5.89 -11.42
C ARG A 355 -49.48 5.48 -12.52
N THR A 356 -49.52 4.22 -12.88
CA THR A 356 -50.66 3.63 -13.62
C THR A 356 -51.82 3.62 -12.64
N THR A 357 -52.62 4.69 -12.66
CA THR A 357 -53.94 4.71 -12.09
C THR A 357 -54.78 3.79 -12.95
N HIS A 358 -55.04 2.59 -12.46
CA HIS A 358 -56.10 1.75 -12.97
C HIS A 358 -57.45 2.45 -12.72
N TRP A 359 -58.00 3.01 -13.76
CA TRP A 359 -59.41 3.32 -13.79
C TRP A 359 -60.17 1.99 -14.05
N MET A 360 -60.77 1.40 -13.02
CA MET A 360 -61.88 0.51 -13.17
C MET A 360 -63.09 1.38 -13.41
N ALA A 361 -63.66 1.32 -14.63
CA ALA A 361 -65.00 1.80 -14.88
C ALA A 361 -65.87 0.58 -15.24
N HIS A 362 -67.04 0.55 -14.61
CA HIS A 362 -68.16 -0.30 -14.60
C HIS A 362 -68.45 -1.15 -15.83
#